data_f3fa0ac87c277d672f93e353ca2f95bb
#
_entry.id   f3fa0ac87c277d672f93e353ca2f95bb
#
_cell.length_a   1.000
_cell.length_b   1.000
_cell.length_c   1.000
_cell.angle_alpha   90.00
_cell.angle_beta   90.00
_cell.angle_gamma   90.00
#
_symmetry.space_group_name_H-M   'P 1'
#
loop_
_entity.id
_entity.type
_entity.pdbx_description
1 polymer ?
#
loop_
_entity_poly.entity_id
_entity_poly.type
_entity_poly.pdbx_seq_one_letter_code
_entity_poly.pdbx_strand_id
1 'polypeptide(L)'
;MRAFQVCYLGFPDSCAAPPYPIHQGDPQLRGVAHSEFPELLELEAIIREGGSRLDTQIACEVDVGNEKFPVHVVALGNPSPDVPVAGFFGGFHGLERIGTAVVLAYLRSLVGRLHWDSVLHRQLESVRLVFMPMVNPGGMWRGTRANPNGVDLMRNAPLDALAGAPFLFGGQRISSRLPWYRGLPGAPMEMENEAVCRVVEQEFFGRKFGIALDCHSGFGTSDRIWFPYAHTVQPIDHLPELHALMEIHDQANPNHRYVFEPQSRQYLAHGDLWDYLYQRACAEPGRVFLPLTLEMGSWLWVKKNPRQVFSRQGIFNPLIEHRQQRVLRRHLSWLDFLSRAACGHRHWIPGDDVREQYRERALRHWYDKPPP
;
A
#
# COMPACT_ATOMS: atom_id res chain seq x y z
N MET A 1 55.92 -19.58 -6.79
CA MET A 1 54.80 -18.94 -7.54
C MET A 1 53.89 -20.04 -8.01
N ARG A 2 52.79 -20.30 -7.32
CA ARG A 2 51.70 -21.20 -7.77
C ARG A 2 50.46 -20.37 -7.84
N ALA A 3 49.87 -20.26 -9.05
CA ALA A 3 48.65 -19.54 -9.32
C ALA A 3 47.46 -20.33 -8.77
N PHE A 4 46.60 -19.70 -8.00
CA PHE A 4 45.30 -20.23 -7.58
C PHE A 4 44.31 -19.93 -8.71
N GLN A 5 43.84 -21.00 -9.32
CA GLN A 5 42.76 -20.97 -10.30
C GLN A 5 41.42 -21.02 -9.57
N VAL A 6 40.70 -19.93 -9.58
CA VAL A 6 39.34 -19.85 -9.01
C VAL A 6 38.34 -20.38 -10.04
N CYS A 7 37.79 -21.54 -9.77
CA CYS A 7 36.69 -22.07 -10.57
C CYS A 7 35.42 -21.25 -10.31
N TYR A 8 34.96 -20.50 -11.32
CA TYR A 8 33.62 -19.94 -11.36
C TYR A 8 32.64 -21.09 -11.68
N LEU A 9 31.86 -21.50 -10.66
CA LEU A 9 30.66 -22.29 -10.88
C LEU A 9 29.60 -21.36 -11.47
N GLY A 10 29.26 -21.57 -12.72
CA GLY A 10 28.19 -20.87 -13.41
C GLY A 10 26.83 -21.23 -12.78
N PHE A 11 26.15 -20.25 -12.24
CA PHE A 11 24.74 -20.35 -11.94
C PHE A 11 23.95 -20.24 -13.25
N PRO A 12 22.92 -21.05 -13.46
CA PRO A 12 22.09 -20.91 -14.66
C PRO A 12 21.30 -19.59 -14.58
N ASP A 13 21.43 -18.79 -15.64
CA ASP A 13 20.63 -17.58 -15.91
C ASP A 13 19.17 -17.93 -16.19
N SER A 14 18.37 -18.25 -15.15
CA SER A 14 16.94 -18.49 -15.34
C SER A 14 16.12 -18.22 -14.08
N CYS A 15 16.20 -16.99 -13.56
CA CYS A 15 15.20 -16.44 -12.62
C CYS A 15 14.91 -14.97 -12.93
N ALA A 16 14.74 -14.62 -14.20
CA ALA A 16 14.05 -13.41 -14.57
C ALA A 16 12.55 -13.71 -14.48
N ALA A 17 11.85 -13.13 -13.51
CA ALA A 17 10.40 -13.11 -13.56
C ALA A 17 9.96 -12.51 -14.90
N PRO A 18 8.96 -13.07 -15.58
CA PRO A 18 8.53 -12.55 -16.86
C PRO A 18 8.17 -11.08 -16.74
N PRO A 19 8.56 -10.23 -17.70
CA PRO A 19 8.20 -8.82 -17.70
C PRO A 19 6.68 -8.72 -17.70
N TYR A 20 6.12 -7.91 -16.78
CA TYR A 20 4.70 -7.62 -16.81
C TYR A 20 4.37 -6.88 -18.09
N PRO A 21 3.58 -7.46 -19.01
CA PRO A 21 3.05 -6.69 -20.11
C PRO A 21 2.06 -5.68 -19.53
N ILE A 22 2.44 -4.42 -19.46
CA ILE A 22 1.49 -3.34 -19.23
C ILE A 22 0.66 -3.28 -20.51
N HIS A 23 -0.47 -3.98 -20.54
CA HIS A 23 -1.39 -3.94 -21.67
C HIS A 23 -1.83 -2.51 -21.89
N GLN A 24 -1.53 -1.97 -23.07
CA GLN A 24 -2.13 -0.73 -23.55
C GLN A 24 -3.63 -1.06 -23.73
N GLY A 25 -4.48 -0.46 -22.89
CA GLY A 25 -5.90 -0.72 -22.93
C GLY A 25 -6.49 -0.46 -24.32
N ASP A 26 -6.94 -1.53 -24.97
CA ASP A 26 -7.72 -1.48 -26.20
C ASP A 26 -9.19 -1.19 -25.82
N PRO A 27 -9.84 -0.19 -26.40
CA PRO A 27 -11.25 0.13 -26.12
C PRO A 27 -12.27 -0.96 -26.52
N GLN A 28 -11.83 -2.05 -27.15
CA GLN A 28 -12.69 -3.10 -27.71
C GLN A 28 -12.73 -4.41 -26.92
N LEU A 29 -12.24 -4.46 -25.68
CA LEU A 29 -12.28 -5.69 -24.88
C LEU A 29 -13.71 -6.00 -24.38
N ARG A 30 -14.60 -6.37 -25.29
CA ARG A 30 -15.80 -7.14 -24.98
C ARG A 30 -15.41 -8.62 -24.91
N GLY A 31 -15.44 -9.21 -23.70
CA GLY A 31 -15.33 -10.66 -23.53
C GLY A 31 -13.91 -11.22 -23.40
N VAL A 32 -13.00 -10.50 -22.74
CA VAL A 32 -11.69 -11.04 -22.38
C VAL A 32 -11.85 -11.86 -21.11
N ALA A 33 -11.51 -13.15 -21.19
CA ALA A 33 -11.70 -14.08 -20.09
C ALA A 33 -10.81 -13.74 -18.88
N HIS A 34 -11.23 -14.13 -17.67
CA HIS A 34 -10.47 -14.04 -16.41
C HIS A 34 -8.99 -14.48 -16.57
N SER A 35 -8.72 -15.38 -17.52
CA SER A 35 -7.38 -15.85 -17.92
C SER A 35 -6.45 -14.77 -18.50
N GLU A 36 -6.94 -13.55 -18.75
CA GLU A 36 -6.15 -12.45 -19.32
C GLU A 36 -5.89 -11.30 -18.32
N PHE A 37 -6.13 -11.52 -17.03
CA PHE A 37 -5.85 -10.54 -15.97
C PHE A 37 -4.53 -10.90 -15.26
N PRO A 38 -3.38 -10.35 -15.71
CA PRO A 38 -2.05 -10.83 -15.30
C PRO A 38 -1.81 -10.74 -13.79
N GLU A 39 -2.23 -9.66 -13.15
CA GLU A 39 -2.01 -9.45 -11.70
C GLU A 39 -2.82 -10.44 -10.86
N LEU A 40 -4.04 -10.77 -11.30
CA LEU A 40 -4.87 -11.77 -10.63
C LEU A 40 -4.27 -13.18 -10.80
N LEU A 41 -3.88 -13.52 -12.02
CA LEU A 41 -3.22 -14.81 -12.30
C LEU A 41 -1.93 -14.98 -11.50
N GLU A 42 -1.15 -13.90 -11.37
CA GLU A 42 0.07 -13.90 -10.55
C GLU A 42 -0.26 -14.12 -9.08
N LEU A 43 -1.24 -13.41 -8.53
CA LEU A 43 -1.69 -13.58 -7.14
C LEU A 43 -2.13 -15.01 -6.87
N GLU A 44 -2.95 -15.58 -7.75
CA GLU A 44 -3.41 -16.96 -7.63
C GLU A 44 -2.27 -17.99 -7.75
N ALA A 45 -1.26 -17.68 -8.58
CA ALA A 45 -0.07 -18.52 -8.66
C ALA A 45 0.74 -18.48 -7.36
N ILE A 46 0.92 -17.31 -6.75
CA ILE A 46 1.58 -17.15 -5.45
C ILE A 46 0.81 -17.89 -4.35
N ILE A 47 -0.53 -17.80 -4.34
CA ILE A 47 -1.38 -18.50 -3.38
C ILE A 47 -1.21 -20.01 -3.52
N ARG A 48 -1.21 -20.55 -4.74
CA ARG A 48 -0.99 -21.98 -5.00
C ARG A 48 0.40 -22.44 -4.55
N GLU A 49 1.45 -21.65 -4.81
CA GLU A 49 2.82 -21.95 -4.39
C GLU A 49 2.97 -21.97 -2.87
N GLY A 50 2.35 -21.00 -2.19
CA GLY A 50 2.38 -20.92 -0.72
C GLY A 50 1.61 -22.06 -0.05
N GLY A 51 0.52 -22.52 -0.66
CA GLY A 51 -0.31 -23.65 -0.19
C GLY A 51 -0.77 -23.46 1.25
N SER A 52 -0.66 -24.51 2.07
CA SER A 52 -1.10 -24.51 3.48
C SER A 52 -0.29 -23.59 4.42
N ARG A 53 0.77 -22.96 3.93
CA ARG A 53 1.55 -21.97 4.70
C ARG A 53 0.95 -20.56 4.66
N LEU A 54 -0.08 -20.37 3.84
CA LEU A 54 -0.83 -19.12 3.72
C LEU A 54 -2.26 -19.31 4.21
N ASP A 55 -2.75 -18.35 4.97
CA ASP A 55 -4.17 -18.22 5.26
C ASP A 55 -4.78 -17.34 4.17
N THR A 56 -5.73 -17.86 3.41
CA THR A 56 -6.32 -17.16 2.28
C THR A 56 -7.83 -17.09 2.39
N GLN A 57 -8.39 -15.94 2.03
CA GLN A 57 -9.84 -15.75 1.95
C GLN A 57 -10.18 -14.77 0.83
N ILE A 58 -11.43 -14.84 0.36
CA ILE A 58 -12.03 -13.83 -0.53
C ILE A 58 -12.84 -12.89 0.35
N ALA A 59 -12.44 -11.62 0.42
CA ALA A 59 -13.11 -10.61 1.23
C ALA A 59 -14.43 -10.13 0.61
N CYS A 60 -14.47 -10.03 -0.72
CA CYS A 60 -15.66 -9.78 -1.54
C CYS A 60 -15.40 -10.15 -3.00
N GLU A 61 -16.46 -10.19 -3.81
CA GLU A 61 -16.37 -10.36 -5.27
C GLU A 61 -16.96 -9.13 -5.96
N VAL A 62 -16.24 -8.59 -6.94
CA VAL A 62 -16.60 -7.38 -7.68
C VAL A 62 -17.14 -7.76 -9.06
N ASP A 63 -18.37 -7.36 -9.36
CA ASP A 63 -19.01 -7.61 -10.65
C ASP A 63 -18.57 -6.57 -11.70
N VAL A 64 -18.15 -7.03 -12.88
CA VAL A 64 -17.78 -6.19 -14.02
C VAL A 64 -18.41 -6.75 -15.29
N GLY A 65 -19.62 -6.33 -15.59
CA GLY A 65 -20.40 -6.91 -16.68
C GLY A 65 -20.75 -8.37 -16.40
N ASN A 66 -20.23 -9.30 -17.18
CA ASN A 66 -20.44 -10.75 -16.99
C ASN A 66 -19.32 -11.43 -16.18
N GLU A 67 -18.28 -10.69 -15.81
CA GLU A 67 -17.15 -11.20 -15.06
C GLU A 67 -17.27 -10.89 -13.56
N LYS A 68 -16.73 -11.77 -12.72
CA LYS A 68 -16.59 -11.58 -11.29
C LYS A 68 -15.16 -11.67 -10.89
N PHE A 69 -14.66 -10.68 -10.15
CA PHE A 69 -13.27 -10.65 -9.71
C PHE A 69 -13.20 -10.72 -8.19
N PRO A 70 -12.49 -11.72 -7.64
CA PRO A 70 -12.30 -11.84 -6.20
C PRO A 70 -11.33 -10.77 -5.67
N VAL A 71 -11.63 -10.23 -4.50
CA VAL A 71 -10.69 -9.47 -3.68
C VAL A 71 -10.06 -10.42 -2.67
N HIS A 72 -8.86 -10.86 -2.98
CA HIS A 72 -8.13 -11.81 -2.14
C HIS A 72 -7.49 -11.14 -0.93
N VAL A 73 -7.57 -11.82 0.20
CA VAL A 73 -6.75 -11.57 1.39
C VAL A 73 -5.82 -12.76 1.57
N VAL A 74 -4.54 -12.47 1.72
CA VAL A 74 -3.52 -13.48 1.99
C VAL A 74 -2.81 -13.10 3.28
N ALA A 75 -2.73 -14.01 4.22
CA ALA A 75 -2.01 -13.76 5.45
C ALA A 75 -1.05 -14.89 5.77
N LEU A 76 0.02 -14.58 6.50
CA LEU A 76 1.01 -15.53 6.95
C LEU A 76 1.61 -15.10 8.29
N GLY A 77 2.22 -16.02 9.00
CA GLY A 77 2.77 -15.80 10.33
C GLY A 77 1.78 -16.09 11.46
N ASN A 78 2.08 -15.64 12.65
CA ASN A 78 1.37 -16.02 13.86
C ASN A 78 -0.04 -15.38 13.92
N PRO A 79 -1.13 -16.17 13.94
CA PRO A 79 -2.49 -15.65 14.00
C PRO A 79 -2.90 -15.12 15.40
N SER A 80 -2.12 -15.39 16.47
CA SER A 80 -2.45 -14.90 17.82
C SER A 80 -2.61 -13.38 17.85
N PRO A 81 -3.64 -12.85 18.54
CA PRO A 81 -3.79 -11.41 18.74
C PRO A 81 -2.69 -10.79 19.62
N ASP A 82 -1.88 -11.60 20.30
CA ASP A 82 -0.79 -11.12 21.16
C ASP A 82 0.43 -10.64 20.39
N VAL A 83 0.55 -11.00 19.10
CA VAL A 83 1.64 -10.54 18.25
C VAL A 83 1.21 -9.31 17.42
N PRO A 84 2.15 -8.44 17.01
CA PRO A 84 1.86 -7.31 16.14
C PRO A 84 1.47 -7.75 14.74
N VAL A 85 0.89 -6.81 13.97
CA VAL A 85 0.54 -7.04 12.57
C VAL A 85 1.17 -5.98 11.66
N ALA A 86 1.60 -6.43 10.47
CA ALA A 86 1.91 -5.53 9.36
C ALA A 86 1.05 -5.93 8.14
N GLY A 87 0.34 -4.98 7.56
CA GLY A 87 -0.51 -5.19 6.39
C GLY A 87 -0.07 -4.39 5.19
N PHE A 88 -0.21 -4.98 4.02
CA PHE A 88 0.21 -4.41 2.75
C PHE A 88 -0.94 -4.42 1.75
N PHE A 89 -1.35 -3.23 1.35
CA PHE A 89 -2.51 -3.00 0.50
C PHE A 89 -2.07 -2.36 -0.81
N GLY A 90 -2.82 -2.61 -1.87
CA GLY A 90 -2.57 -1.99 -3.16
C GLY A 90 -3.76 -2.07 -4.08
N GLY A 91 -3.71 -1.32 -5.18
CA GLY A 91 -4.74 -1.38 -6.21
C GLY A 91 -6.10 -0.80 -5.80
N PHE A 92 -6.16 0.16 -4.88
CA PHE A 92 -7.36 0.96 -4.63
C PHE A 92 -7.76 1.75 -5.88
N HIS A 93 -6.78 2.29 -6.58
CA HIS A 93 -7.00 2.91 -7.88
C HIS A 93 -6.53 1.96 -8.98
N GLY A 94 -7.47 1.54 -9.84
CA GLY A 94 -7.17 0.53 -10.85
C GLY A 94 -6.13 0.95 -11.92
N LEU A 95 -5.88 2.25 -12.07
CA LEU A 95 -4.81 2.78 -12.94
C LEU A 95 -3.40 2.63 -12.34
N GLU A 96 -3.28 2.48 -11.02
CA GLU A 96 -2.02 2.52 -10.28
C GLU A 96 -1.44 1.10 -10.10
N ARG A 97 -1.28 0.37 -11.22
CA ARG A 97 -0.85 -1.04 -11.22
C ARG A 97 0.49 -1.28 -10.53
N ILE A 98 1.37 -0.27 -10.51
CA ILE A 98 2.67 -0.40 -9.84
C ILE A 98 2.54 -0.61 -8.33
N GLY A 99 1.49 -0.08 -7.69
CA GLY A 99 1.20 -0.34 -6.28
C GLY A 99 0.92 -1.82 -6.03
N THR A 100 0.00 -2.40 -6.81
CA THR A 100 -0.26 -3.85 -6.80
C THR A 100 1.02 -4.66 -7.06
N ALA A 101 1.81 -4.27 -8.07
CA ALA A 101 3.04 -4.97 -8.43
C ALA A 101 4.08 -4.99 -7.28
N VAL A 102 4.19 -3.90 -6.51
CA VAL A 102 5.07 -3.83 -5.33
C VAL A 102 4.60 -4.83 -4.25
N VAL A 103 3.31 -4.85 -3.95
CA VAL A 103 2.74 -5.75 -2.93
C VAL A 103 2.86 -7.21 -3.36
N LEU A 104 2.55 -7.54 -4.62
CA LEU A 104 2.72 -8.90 -5.19
C LEU A 104 4.18 -9.35 -5.17
N ALA A 105 5.11 -8.49 -5.58
CA ALA A 105 6.52 -8.82 -5.58
C ALA A 105 7.06 -9.10 -4.16
N TYR A 106 6.54 -8.38 -3.15
CA TYR A 106 6.91 -8.65 -1.77
C TYR A 106 6.32 -9.98 -1.28
N LEU A 107 5.03 -10.22 -1.50
CA LEU A 107 4.38 -11.49 -1.16
C LEU A 107 5.08 -12.69 -1.83
N ARG A 108 5.40 -12.58 -3.12
CA ARG A 108 6.15 -13.61 -3.85
C ARG A 108 7.53 -13.87 -3.22
N SER A 109 8.25 -12.80 -2.87
CA SER A 109 9.55 -12.92 -2.20
C SER A 109 9.43 -13.68 -0.88
N LEU A 110 8.42 -13.39 -0.07
CA LEU A 110 8.18 -14.11 1.19
C LEU A 110 7.86 -15.59 0.93
N VAL A 111 6.95 -15.89 0.01
CA VAL A 111 6.57 -17.28 -0.32
C VAL A 111 7.78 -18.08 -0.79
N GLY A 112 8.61 -17.55 -1.68
CA GLY A 112 9.85 -18.19 -2.12
C GLY A 112 10.84 -18.43 -0.97
N ARG A 113 10.93 -17.50 -0.01
CA ARG A 113 11.80 -17.62 1.18
C ARG A 113 11.30 -18.65 2.20
N LEU A 114 9.99 -18.96 2.25
CA LEU A 114 9.44 -19.97 3.17
C LEU A 114 10.05 -21.38 2.98
N HIS A 115 10.74 -21.64 1.89
CA HIS A 115 11.38 -22.94 1.64
C HIS A 115 12.73 -23.10 2.33
N TRP A 116 13.43 -22.00 2.64
CA TRP A 116 14.83 -22.08 3.08
C TRP A 116 15.25 -21.09 4.17
N ASP A 117 14.50 -19.96 4.37
CA ASP A 117 14.92 -18.86 5.23
C ASP A 117 14.45 -19.07 6.67
N SER A 118 15.34 -19.62 7.50
CA SER A 118 15.07 -19.85 8.92
C SER A 118 14.89 -18.54 9.74
N VAL A 119 15.45 -17.42 9.26
CA VAL A 119 15.26 -16.11 9.92
C VAL A 119 13.85 -15.61 9.68
N LEU A 120 13.33 -15.78 8.46
CA LEU A 120 11.94 -15.47 8.15
C LEU A 120 10.98 -16.32 9.01
N HIS A 121 11.24 -17.63 9.17
CA HIS A 121 10.40 -18.47 10.02
C HIS A 121 10.29 -17.95 11.46
N ARG A 122 11.44 -17.59 12.08
CA ARG A 122 11.45 -17.00 13.43
C ARG A 122 10.70 -15.66 13.49
N GLN A 123 10.86 -14.82 12.46
CA GLN A 123 10.13 -13.56 12.37
C GLN A 123 8.62 -13.82 12.34
N LEU A 124 8.16 -14.78 11.54
CA LEU A 124 6.74 -15.12 11.39
C LEU A 124 6.11 -15.73 12.66
N GLU A 125 6.91 -16.28 13.58
CA GLU A 125 6.42 -16.69 14.92
C GLU A 125 5.99 -15.48 15.77
N SER A 126 6.54 -14.28 15.48
CA SER A 126 6.40 -13.06 16.28
C SER A 126 5.64 -11.94 15.60
N VAL A 127 5.11 -12.15 14.41
CA VAL A 127 4.36 -11.16 13.64
C VAL A 127 3.31 -11.83 12.75
N ARG A 128 2.19 -11.14 12.53
CA ARG A 128 1.21 -11.45 11.49
C ARG A 128 1.44 -10.53 10.30
N LEU A 129 1.54 -11.07 9.08
CA LEU A 129 1.62 -10.32 7.84
C LEU A 129 0.33 -10.53 7.06
N VAL A 130 -0.29 -9.43 6.59
CA VAL A 130 -1.58 -9.45 5.88
C VAL A 130 -1.42 -8.72 4.54
N PHE A 131 -1.99 -9.27 3.48
CA PHE A 131 -1.87 -8.74 2.13
C PHE A 131 -3.24 -8.63 1.47
N MET A 132 -3.55 -7.46 0.91
CA MET A 132 -4.62 -7.22 -0.05
C MET A 132 -4.01 -6.52 -1.28
N PRO A 133 -3.36 -7.27 -2.18
CA PRO A 133 -2.59 -6.66 -3.27
C PRO A 133 -3.44 -5.92 -4.30
N MET A 134 -4.74 -6.23 -4.38
CA MET A 134 -5.64 -5.75 -5.40
C MET A 134 -7.04 -5.53 -4.80
N VAL A 135 -7.25 -4.34 -4.22
CA VAL A 135 -8.51 -3.97 -3.56
C VAL A 135 -9.61 -3.68 -4.58
N ASN A 136 -9.27 -3.09 -5.72
CA ASN A 136 -10.19 -2.71 -6.79
C ASN A 136 -9.90 -3.46 -8.10
N PRO A 137 -10.15 -4.77 -8.15
CA PRO A 137 -9.92 -5.56 -9.36
C PRO A 137 -10.77 -5.08 -10.54
N GLY A 138 -11.98 -4.62 -10.27
CA GLY A 138 -12.88 -4.12 -11.32
C GLY A 138 -12.40 -2.82 -11.97
N GLY A 139 -11.89 -1.88 -11.18
CA GLY A 139 -11.26 -0.67 -11.71
C GLY A 139 -9.96 -0.98 -12.46
N MET A 140 -9.17 -1.93 -11.98
CA MET A 140 -7.94 -2.36 -12.63
C MET A 140 -8.22 -3.04 -13.98
N TRP A 141 -9.23 -3.90 -14.03
CA TRP A 141 -9.70 -4.53 -15.26
C TRP A 141 -10.14 -3.50 -16.30
N ARG A 142 -10.95 -2.51 -15.89
CA ARG A 142 -11.41 -1.41 -16.77
C ARG A 142 -10.33 -0.37 -17.08
N GLY A 143 -9.18 -0.40 -16.40
CA GLY A 143 -8.16 0.62 -16.51
C GLY A 143 -8.66 1.99 -16.06
N THR A 144 -9.44 2.04 -14.96
CA THR A 144 -10.01 3.27 -14.37
C THR A 144 -9.45 3.53 -12.98
N ARG A 145 -9.42 4.79 -12.55
CA ARG A 145 -9.09 5.13 -11.16
C ARG A 145 -10.15 4.60 -10.20
N ALA A 146 -11.40 4.89 -10.50
CA ALA A 146 -12.57 4.50 -9.72
C ALA A 146 -12.90 3.00 -9.86
N ASN A 147 -13.72 2.50 -8.97
CA ASN A 147 -14.30 1.16 -9.07
C ASN A 147 -15.35 1.07 -10.19
N PRO A 148 -15.98 -0.10 -10.45
CA PRO A 148 -17.00 -0.26 -11.49
C PRO A 148 -18.20 0.67 -11.39
N ASN A 149 -18.53 1.15 -10.19
CA ASN A 149 -19.62 2.10 -9.92
C ASN A 149 -19.20 3.56 -10.15
N GLY A 150 -17.95 3.80 -10.55
CA GLY A 150 -17.39 5.14 -10.76
C GLY A 150 -17.00 5.85 -9.46
N VAL A 151 -16.92 5.12 -8.35
CA VAL A 151 -16.58 5.66 -7.03
C VAL A 151 -15.07 5.55 -6.79
N ASP A 152 -14.45 6.64 -6.33
CA ASP A 152 -13.08 6.67 -5.85
C ASP A 152 -13.01 6.11 -4.42
N LEU A 153 -12.43 4.93 -4.26
CA LEU A 153 -12.41 4.21 -2.99
C LEU A 153 -11.67 4.98 -1.88
N MET A 154 -10.67 5.82 -2.25
CA MET A 154 -9.97 6.68 -1.29
C MET A 154 -10.72 7.99 -0.97
N ARG A 155 -11.96 8.13 -1.42
CA ARG A 155 -12.85 9.27 -1.14
C ARG A 155 -14.21 8.83 -0.61
N ASN A 156 -14.39 7.53 -0.36
CA ASN A 156 -15.72 6.94 -0.13
C ASN A 156 -16.05 6.69 1.35
N ALA A 157 -15.09 6.77 2.27
CA ALA A 157 -15.36 6.62 3.69
C ALA A 157 -16.29 7.75 4.22
N PRO A 158 -17.11 7.47 5.26
CA PRO A 158 -18.07 8.42 5.82
C PRO A 158 -17.38 9.46 6.73
N LEU A 159 -16.41 10.17 6.17
CA LEU A 159 -15.61 11.18 6.86
C LEU A 159 -15.45 12.40 5.95
N ASP A 160 -15.85 13.57 6.42
CA ASP A 160 -15.69 14.80 5.67
C ASP A 160 -14.46 15.59 6.14
N ALA A 161 -13.80 16.26 5.20
CA ALA A 161 -12.75 17.22 5.56
C ALA A 161 -13.35 18.37 6.36
N LEU A 162 -12.65 18.77 7.43
CA LEU A 162 -13.13 19.80 8.35
C LEU A 162 -13.12 21.20 7.74
N ALA A 163 -12.21 21.50 6.82
CA ALA A 163 -12.14 22.75 6.05
C ALA A 163 -11.20 22.59 4.84
N GLY A 164 -11.39 23.43 3.83
CA GLY A 164 -10.35 23.67 2.81
C GLY A 164 -10.02 22.53 1.85
N ALA A 165 -10.86 21.48 1.74
CA ALA A 165 -10.65 20.48 0.72
C ALA A 165 -10.77 21.08 -0.68
N PRO A 166 -9.78 20.87 -1.57
CA PRO A 166 -9.81 21.45 -2.90
C PRO A 166 -11.00 20.93 -3.72
N PHE A 167 -11.58 21.82 -4.52
CA PHE A 167 -12.67 21.47 -5.42
C PHE A 167 -12.25 20.32 -6.36
N LEU A 168 -13.11 19.36 -6.57
CA LEU A 168 -12.93 18.09 -7.30
C LEU A 168 -11.96 17.12 -6.60
N PHE A 169 -10.64 17.33 -6.64
CA PHE A 169 -9.68 16.30 -6.20
C PHE A 169 -9.64 16.06 -4.69
N GLY A 170 -10.21 16.96 -3.89
CA GLY A 170 -10.50 16.70 -2.49
C GLY A 170 -11.67 15.72 -2.27
N GLY A 171 -12.36 15.33 -3.35
CA GLY A 171 -13.53 14.45 -3.32
C GLY A 171 -14.83 15.21 -3.61
N GLN A 172 -15.62 14.72 -4.57
CA GLN A 172 -16.87 15.36 -5.04
C GLN A 172 -18.06 14.39 -5.05
N ARG A 173 -19.27 14.93 -4.97
CA ARG A 173 -20.53 14.19 -5.07
C ARG A 173 -21.43 14.68 -6.23
N ILE A 174 -20.78 15.33 -7.24
CA ILE A 174 -21.48 15.93 -8.39
C ILE A 174 -21.85 14.85 -9.41
N SER A 175 -20.91 14.00 -9.79
CA SER A 175 -21.12 12.99 -10.81
C SER A 175 -20.07 11.88 -10.76
N SER A 176 -20.50 10.62 -10.94
CA SER A 176 -19.62 9.45 -11.13
C SER A 176 -18.83 9.48 -12.45
N ARG A 177 -19.15 10.38 -13.37
CA ARG A 177 -18.39 10.60 -14.61
C ARG A 177 -17.17 11.49 -14.43
N LEU A 178 -17.10 12.21 -13.30
CA LEU A 178 -15.96 13.04 -12.93
C LEU A 178 -15.06 12.27 -11.96
N PRO A 179 -13.73 12.48 -12.00
CA PRO A 179 -12.81 11.87 -11.07
C PRO A 179 -13.14 12.23 -9.60
N TRP A 180 -12.63 11.43 -8.67
CA TRP A 180 -12.76 11.64 -7.22
C TRP A 180 -14.22 11.64 -6.70
N TYR A 181 -15.11 10.91 -7.38
CA TYR A 181 -16.49 10.77 -6.95
C TYR A 181 -16.60 9.91 -5.70
N ARG A 182 -17.29 10.40 -4.69
CA ARG A 182 -17.43 9.82 -3.35
C ARG A 182 -18.60 8.86 -3.19
N GLY A 183 -19.41 8.65 -4.22
CA GLY A 183 -20.71 8.02 -4.11
C GLY A 183 -21.82 9.03 -3.76
N LEU A 184 -23.07 8.53 -3.70
CA LEU A 184 -24.23 9.36 -3.33
C LEU A 184 -24.15 9.80 -1.86
N PRO A 185 -24.67 10.99 -1.51
CA PRO A 185 -24.81 11.39 -0.11
C PRO A 185 -25.64 10.38 0.69
N GLY A 186 -25.11 9.94 1.84
CA GLY A 186 -25.80 8.98 2.72
C GLY A 186 -25.81 7.53 2.23
N ALA A 187 -25.23 7.23 1.07
CA ALA A 187 -25.03 5.85 0.65
C ALA A 187 -23.97 5.15 1.54
N PRO A 188 -24.06 3.81 1.71
CA PRO A 188 -23.00 3.04 2.35
C PRO A 188 -21.69 3.15 1.55
N MET A 189 -20.59 2.74 2.15
CA MET A 189 -19.32 2.56 1.42
C MET A 189 -19.48 1.49 0.35
N GLU A 190 -18.62 1.57 -0.68
CA GLU A 190 -18.50 0.50 -1.67
C GLU A 190 -18.04 -0.81 -1.01
N MET A 191 -18.45 -1.94 -1.59
CA MET A 191 -18.18 -3.25 -1.01
C MET A 191 -16.68 -3.54 -0.83
N GLU A 192 -15.84 -3.00 -1.71
CA GLU A 192 -14.39 -3.09 -1.61
C GLU A 192 -13.88 -2.41 -0.34
N ASN A 193 -14.36 -1.20 -0.04
CA ASN A 193 -13.98 -0.47 1.17
C ASN A 193 -14.52 -1.16 2.44
N GLU A 194 -15.76 -1.65 2.40
CA GLU A 194 -16.31 -2.44 3.51
C GLU A 194 -15.48 -3.72 3.75
N ALA A 195 -15.01 -4.36 2.67
CA ALA A 195 -14.13 -5.52 2.76
C ALA A 195 -12.79 -5.18 3.43
N VAL A 196 -12.16 -4.06 3.04
CA VAL A 196 -10.94 -3.58 3.70
C VAL A 196 -11.20 -3.28 5.18
N CYS A 197 -12.30 -2.59 5.50
CA CYS A 197 -12.66 -2.31 6.91
C CYS A 197 -12.78 -3.60 7.72
N ARG A 198 -13.51 -4.60 7.22
CA ARG A 198 -13.64 -5.90 7.91
C ARG A 198 -12.29 -6.58 8.12
N VAL A 199 -11.42 -6.59 7.12
CA VAL A 199 -10.08 -7.19 7.24
C VAL A 199 -9.23 -6.45 8.26
N VAL A 200 -9.23 -5.13 8.25
CA VAL A 200 -8.49 -4.32 9.23
C VAL A 200 -9.05 -4.52 10.64
N GLU A 201 -10.36 -4.57 10.79
CA GLU A 201 -10.97 -4.86 12.10
C GLU A 201 -10.61 -6.24 12.62
N GLN A 202 -10.65 -7.26 11.78
CA GLN A 202 -10.35 -8.65 12.17
C GLN A 202 -8.87 -8.87 12.47
N GLU A 203 -7.99 -8.34 11.63
CA GLU A 203 -6.55 -8.63 11.72
C GLU A 203 -5.78 -7.62 12.58
N PHE A 204 -6.26 -6.37 12.73
CA PHE A 204 -5.53 -5.32 13.43
C PHE A 204 -6.16 -4.92 14.76
N PHE A 205 -7.49 -4.77 14.83
CA PHE A 205 -8.11 -4.15 16.01
C PHE A 205 -8.10 -5.05 17.26
N GLY A 206 -7.90 -6.35 17.12
CA GLY A 206 -7.64 -7.25 18.23
C GLY A 206 -6.21 -7.19 18.79
N ARG A 207 -5.29 -6.45 18.13
CA ARG A 207 -3.86 -6.40 18.47
C ARG A 207 -3.46 -5.07 19.07
N LYS A 208 -2.43 -5.08 19.93
CA LYS A 208 -1.92 -3.84 20.56
C LYS A 208 -1.15 -2.96 19.59
N PHE A 209 -0.54 -3.55 18.54
CA PHE A 209 0.28 -2.82 17.57
C PHE A 209 0.03 -3.30 16.14
N GLY A 210 -0.17 -2.35 15.24
CA GLY A 210 -0.31 -2.61 13.81
C GLY A 210 0.25 -1.50 12.92
N ILE A 211 0.88 -1.88 11.81
CA ILE A 211 1.28 -0.98 10.72
C ILE A 211 0.54 -1.43 9.46
N ALA A 212 -0.17 -0.52 8.80
CA ALA A 212 -0.74 -0.74 7.47
C ALA A 212 0.01 0.12 6.44
N LEU A 213 0.35 -0.44 5.29
CA LEU A 213 0.93 0.29 4.17
C LEU A 213 0.04 0.13 2.94
N ASP A 214 -0.44 1.24 2.42
CA ASP A 214 -1.16 1.31 1.15
C ASP A 214 -0.23 1.86 0.05
N CYS A 215 -0.17 1.16 -1.08
CA CYS A 215 0.76 1.47 -2.17
C CYS A 215 0.05 2.18 -3.32
N HIS A 216 0.33 3.46 -3.49
CA HIS A 216 -0.20 4.37 -4.50
C HIS A 216 0.87 4.95 -5.42
N SER A 217 0.41 5.59 -6.48
CA SER A 217 1.23 6.38 -7.40
C SER A 217 0.37 7.47 -8.05
N GLY A 218 1.02 8.53 -8.57
CA GLY A 218 0.29 9.58 -9.28
C GLY A 218 0.67 10.99 -8.82
N PHE A 219 1.36 11.11 -7.69
CA PHE A 219 1.65 12.40 -7.10
C PHE A 219 3.14 12.72 -7.07
N GLY A 220 3.50 13.90 -7.58
CA GLY A 220 4.83 14.48 -7.45
C GLY A 220 5.96 13.70 -8.12
N THR A 221 7.20 14.12 -7.86
CA THR A 221 8.43 13.55 -8.44
C THR A 221 9.28 12.79 -7.42
N SER A 222 8.89 12.79 -6.15
CA SER A 222 9.57 12.12 -5.04
C SER A 222 8.64 11.10 -4.40
N ASP A 223 9.19 9.97 -3.99
CA ASP A 223 8.46 8.97 -3.23
C ASP A 223 8.17 9.52 -1.83
N ARG A 224 6.92 9.41 -1.38
CA ARG A 224 6.45 9.92 -0.10
C ARG A 224 5.88 8.80 0.76
N ILE A 225 6.04 8.93 2.04
CA ILE A 225 5.32 8.14 3.04
C ILE A 225 4.39 9.11 3.75
N TRP A 226 3.13 9.07 3.35
CA TRP A 226 2.08 9.84 4.00
C TRP A 226 1.49 9.07 5.17
N PHE A 227 1.02 9.81 6.13
CA PHE A 227 0.25 9.31 7.27
C PHE A 227 -0.94 10.23 7.54
N PRO A 228 -1.96 9.80 8.29
CA PRO A 228 -3.09 10.64 8.65
C PRO A 228 -2.65 11.94 9.37
N TYR A 229 -3.46 12.97 9.29
CA TYR A 229 -4.77 12.99 8.64
C TYR A 229 -4.72 13.60 7.24
N ALA A 230 -5.67 13.16 6.41
CA ALA A 230 -5.99 13.80 5.14
C ALA A 230 -7.19 14.75 5.27
N HIS A 231 -8.12 14.55 6.23
CA HIS A 231 -9.34 15.35 6.40
C HIS A 231 -9.14 16.60 7.26
N THR A 232 -8.03 16.71 7.98
CA THR A 232 -7.72 17.83 8.86
C THR A 232 -6.21 18.07 8.95
N VAL A 233 -5.82 19.29 9.29
CA VAL A 233 -4.42 19.66 9.58
C VAL A 233 -3.99 19.33 11.01
N GLN A 234 -4.89 18.81 11.85
CA GLN A 234 -4.56 18.45 13.23
C GLN A 234 -3.61 17.26 13.27
N PRO A 235 -2.63 17.27 14.17
CA PRO A 235 -1.75 16.13 14.36
C PRO A 235 -2.51 14.90 14.89
N ILE A 236 -2.07 13.71 14.51
CA ILE A 236 -2.57 12.44 15.07
C ILE A 236 -1.99 12.15 16.45
N ASP A 237 -2.65 11.30 17.23
CA ASP A 237 -2.21 10.94 18.58
C ASP A 237 -0.91 10.14 18.56
N HIS A 238 -0.71 9.28 17.54
CA HIS A 238 0.49 8.45 17.36
C HIS A 238 1.63 9.17 16.62
N LEU A 239 1.66 10.51 16.67
CA LEU A 239 2.74 11.29 16.07
C LEU A 239 4.13 10.95 16.64
N PRO A 240 4.30 10.69 17.96
CA PRO A 240 5.58 10.22 18.53
C PRO A 240 6.06 8.92 17.91
N GLU A 241 5.17 7.93 17.75
CA GLU A 241 5.46 6.62 17.20
C GLU A 241 5.86 6.71 15.74
N LEU A 242 5.21 7.59 14.95
CA LEU A 242 5.59 7.85 13.57
C LEU A 242 6.97 8.51 13.45
N HIS A 243 7.29 9.44 14.34
CA HIS A 243 8.61 10.07 14.34
C HIS A 243 9.70 9.06 14.69
N ALA A 244 9.45 8.19 15.68
CA ALA A 244 10.36 7.11 16.03
C ALA A 244 10.54 6.11 14.87
N LEU A 245 9.45 5.74 14.15
CA LEU A 245 9.52 4.87 12.97
C LEU A 245 10.39 5.49 11.87
N MET A 246 10.25 6.80 11.63
CA MET A 246 11.08 7.53 10.68
C MET A 246 12.55 7.51 11.11
N GLU A 247 12.85 7.81 12.38
CA GLU A 247 14.24 7.82 12.88
C GLU A 247 14.93 6.47 12.73
N ILE A 248 14.27 5.36 13.09
CA ILE A 248 14.87 4.02 12.91
C ILE A 248 15.01 3.63 11.43
N HIS A 249 14.11 4.12 10.56
CA HIS A 249 14.27 3.92 9.14
C HIS A 249 15.48 4.69 8.58
N ASP A 250 15.65 5.96 8.98
CA ASP A 250 16.80 6.79 8.56
C ASP A 250 18.12 6.17 9.00
N GLN A 251 18.16 5.60 10.22
CA GLN A 251 19.34 4.90 10.74
C GLN A 251 19.64 3.60 9.97
N ALA A 252 18.60 2.81 9.66
CA ALA A 252 18.74 1.54 8.96
C ALA A 252 19.03 1.70 7.46
N ASN A 253 18.56 2.79 6.85
CA ASN A 253 18.60 3.04 5.41
C ASN A 253 19.04 4.49 5.10
N PRO A 254 20.24 4.92 5.43
CA PRO A 254 20.68 6.34 5.37
C PRO A 254 20.64 6.93 3.95
N ASN A 255 20.54 6.09 2.92
CA ASN A 255 20.50 6.52 1.51
C ASN A 255 19.08 6.51 0.91
N HIS A 256 18.04 6.31 1.72
CA HIS A 256 16.68 6.39 1.22
C HIS A 256 16.32 7.83 0.79
N ARG A 257 15.22 7.96 0.04
CA ARG A 257 14.75 9.25 -0.48
C ARG A 257 13.26 9.48 -0.21
N TYR A 258 12.69 8.77 0.75
CA TYR A 258 11.30 8.98 1.13
C TYR A 258 11.15 10.31 1.88
N VAL A 259 10.09 11.02 1.56
CA VAL A 259 9.66 12.20 2.32
C VAL A 259 8.51 11.74 3.23
N PHE A 260 8.76 11.74 4.53
CA PHE A 260 7.75 11.44 5.54
C PHE A 260 7.00 12.72 5.89
N GLU A 261 5.68 12.71 5.77
CA GLU A 261 4.85 13.88 6.09
C GLU A 261 3.37 13.49 6.27
N PRO A 262 2.58 14.27 7.06
CA PRO A 262 1.14 14.09 7.05
C PRO A 262 0.57 14.47 5.69
N GLN A 263 -0.41 13.71 5.18
CA GLN A 263 -1.01 13.96 3.87
C GLN A 263 -1.61 15.36 3.77
N SER A 264 -2.17 15.88 4.87
CA SER A 264 -2.76 17.23 4.94
C SER A 264 -1.80 18.36 4.59
N ARG A 265 -0.49 18.13 4.60
CA ARG A 265 0.49 19.13 4.11
C ARG A 265 0.41 19.36 2.61
N GLN A 266 -0.04 18.39 1.87
CA GLN A 266 -0.17 18.49 0.42
C GLN A 266 -1.56 19.00 0.02
N TYR A 267 -2.59 18.36 0.53
CA TYR A 267 -3.99 18.77 0.35
C TYR A 267 -4.90 18.04 1.33
N LEU A 268 -6.05 18.65 1.62
CA LEU A 268 -7.11 17.99 2.39
C LEU A 268 -8.04 17.19 1.46
N ALA A 269 -8.56 16.08 1.99
CA ALA A 269 -9.47 15.21 1.27
C ALA A 269 -10.65 14.76 2.13
N HIS A 270 -11.81 14.65 1.50
CA HIS A 270 -12.96 13.98 2.07
C HIS A 270 -12.85 12.47 1.87
N GLY A 271 -13.39 11.70 2.80
CA GLY A 271 -13.63 10.27 2.63
C GLY A 271 -12.39 9.42 2.57
N ASP A 272 -11.29 9.86 3.16
CA ASP A 272 -10.07 9.05 3.26
C ASP A 272 -10.32 7.83 4.14
N LEU A 273 -10.02 6.64 3.60
CA LEU A 273 -10.31 5.37 4.28
C LEU A 273 -9.38 5.14 5.46
N TRP A 274 -8.10 5.54 5.34
CA TRP A 274 -7.11 5.33 6.40
C TRP A 274 -7.32 6.27 7.57
N ASP A 275 -7.80 7.51 7.32
CA ASP A 275 -8.25 8.42 8.37
C ASP A 275 -9.42 7.83 9.14
N TYR A 276 -10.42 7.29 8.43
CA TYR A 276 -11.60 6.66 9.03
C TYR A 276 -11.21 5.46 9.90
N LEU A 277 -10.37 4.57 9.38
CA LEU A 277 -9.89 3.40 10.11
C LEU A 277 -9.00 3.78 11.30
N TYR A 278 -8.18 4.83 11.16
CA TYR A 278 -7.37 5.35 12.24
C TYR A 278 -8.23 5.86 13.41
N GLN A 279 -9.27 6.66 13.13
CA GLN A 279 -10.18 7.13 14.16
C GLN A 279 -10.87 5.98 14.90
N ARG A 280 -11.29 4.95 14.17
CA ARG A 280 -11.89 3.74 14.76
C ARG A 280 -10.88 2.95 15.62
N ALA A 281 -9.65 2.85 15.18
CA ALA A 281 -8.59 2.19 15.95
C ALA A 281 -8.31 2.92 17.26
N CYS A 282 -8.29 4.25 17.25
CA CYS A 282 -8.06 5.10 18.43
C CYS A 282 -9.22 5.10 19.43
N ALA A 283 -10.39 4.58 19.07
CA ALA A 283 -11.52 4.45 20.00
C ALA A 283 -11.21 3.49 21.17
N GLU A 284 -10.22 2.60 21.02
CA GLU A 284 -9.75 1.71 22.08
C GLU A 284 -8.39 2.18 22.64
N PRO A 285 -8.33 2.57 23.91
CA PRO A 285 -7.10 3.06 24.52
C PRO A 285 -5.97 2.01 24.51
N GLY A 286 -4.74 2.47 24.28
CA GLY A 286 -3.53 1.62 24.34
C GLY A 286 -3.26 0.82 23.07
N ARG A 287 -4.08 0.95 22.01
CA ARG A 287 -3.78 0.43 20.69
C ARG A 287 -2.95 1.43 19.92
N VAL A 288 -1.85 0.98 19.34
CA VAL A 288 -1.06 1.75 18.37
C VAL A 288 -1.35 1.22 16.96
N PHE A 289 -1.96 2.06 16.14
CA PHE A 289 -2.22 1.75 14.72
C PHE A 289 -1.60 2.84 13.84
N LEU A 290 -0.68 2.45 12.96
CA LEU A 290 0.07 3.34 12.09
C LEU A 290 -0.29 3.06 10.62
N PRO A 291 -1.36 3.65 10.09
CA PRO A 291 -1.64 3.57 8.66
C PRO A 291 -0.72 4.53 7.90
N LEU A 292 -0.07 4.00 6.88
CA LEU A 292 0.88 4.68 6.01
C LEU A 292 0.44 4.54 4.56
N THR A 293 0.69 5.56 3.75
CA THR A 293 0.52 5.50 2.31
C THR A 293 1.87 5.74 1.63
N LEU A 294 2.32 4.76 0.86
CA LEU A 294 3.44 4.94 -0.06
C LEU A 294 2.92 5.60 -1.34
N GLU A 295 3.21 6.88 -1.52
CA GLU A 295 2.90 7.60 -2.76
C GLU A 295 4.16 7.68 -3.64
N MET A 296 4.19 6.83 -4.66
CA MET A 296 5.34 6.77 -5.59
C MET A 296 5.35 7.95 -6.54
N GLY A 297 6.49 8.65 -6.61
CA GLY A 297 6.70 9.86 -7.39
C GLY A 297 6.68 9.66 -8.90
N SER A 298 5.51 9.35 -9.45
CA SER A 298 5.31 8.91 -10.84
C SER A 298 5.63 9.99 -11.88
N TRP A 299 5.48 11.26 -11.55
CA TRP A 299 5.83 12.38 -12.45
C TRP A 299 7.33 12.43 -12.77
N LEU A 300 8.19 11.79 -11.96
CA LEU A 300 9.59 11.59 -12.33
C LEU A 300 9.72 10.68 -13.57
N TRP A 301 8.84 9.70 -13.72
CA TRP A 301 8.83 8.80 -14.89
C TRP A 301 8.37 9.55 -16.13
N VAL A 302 7.34 10.37 -15.99
CA VAL A 302 6.86 11.26 -17.06
C VAL A 302 7.95 12.26 -17.46
N LYS A 303 8.62 12.90 -16.50
CA LYS A 303 9.74 13.82 -16.76
C LYS A 303 10.87 13.16 -17.58
N LYS A 304 11.16 11.88 -17.29
CA LYS A 304 12.18 11.11 -18.02
C LYS A 304 11.72 10.52 -19.35
N ASN A 305 10.42 10.41 -19.57
CA ASN A 305 9.80 9.95 -20.80
C ASN A 305 8.47 10.68 -21.03
N PRO A 306 8.50 11.92 -21.57
CA PRO A 306 7.28 12.73 -21.72
C PRO A 306 6.18 12.08 -22.57
N ARG A 307 6.53 11.13 -23.46
CA ARG A 307 5.55 10.41 -24.26
C ARG A 307 4.58 9.57 -23.42
N GLN A 308 4.95 9.25 -22.17
CA GLN A 308 4.06 8.54 -21.23
C GLN A 308 2.78 9.30 -20.92
N VAL A 309 2.78 10.62 -21.03
CA VAL A 309 1.58 11.46 -20.77
C VAL A 309 0.41 11.10 -21.68
N PHE A 310 0.69 10.60 -22.88
CA PHE A 310 -0.33 10.20 -23.86
C PHE A 310 -0.91 8.80 -23.60
N SER A 311 -0.36 8.06 -22.64
CA SER A 311 -0.92 6.78 -22.21
C SER A 311 -1.76 6.97 -20.94
N ARG A 312 -2.97 6.39 -20.91
CA ARG A 312 -3.84 6.40 -19.71
C ARG A 312 -3.14 5.93 -18.44
N GLN A 313 -2.26 4.94 -18.58
CA GLN A 313 -1.52 4.34 -17.46
C GLN A 313 -0.16 5.01 -17.23
N GLY A 314 0.35 5.75 -18.21
CA GLY A 314 1.73 6.25 -18.19
C GLY A 314 2.01 7.31 -17.12
N ILE A 315 0.98 8.02 -16.67
CA ILE A 315 1.11 8.98 -15.56
C ILE A 315 1.34 8.24 -14.23
N PHE A 316 0.79 7.04 -14.10
CA PHE A 316 0.75 6.27 -12.86
C PHE A 316 1.78 5.15 -12.80
N ASN A 317 2.33 4.70 -13.94
CA ASN A 317 3.18 3.52 -14.00
C ASN A 317 4.47 3.75 -14.77
N PRO A 318 5.58 3.12 -14.37
CA PRO A 318 6.79 3.09 -15.19
C PRO A 318 6.57 2.12 -16.38
N LEU A 319 6.46 2.66 -17.60
CA LEU A 319 6.22 1.85 -18.81
C LEU A 319 7.47 1.11 -19.33
N ILE A 320 8.63 1.37 -18.74
CA ILE A 320 9.91 0.79 -19.15
C ILE A 320 10.34 -0.23 -18.10
N GLU A 321 10.57 -1.46 -18.52
CA GLU A 321 10.86 -2.61 -17.65
C GLU A 321 11.95 -2.35 -16.61
N HIS A 322 13.12 -1.86 -17.03
CA HIS A 322 14.22 -1.61 -16.08
C HIS A 322 13.87 -0.54 -15.02
N ARG A 323 12.92 0.37 -15.31
CA ARG A 323 12.41 1.35 -14.33
C ARG A 323 11.44 0.68 -13.37
N GLN A 324 10.58 -0.19 -13.86
CA GLN A 324 9.68 -1.00 -13.03
C GLN A 324 10.50 -1.85 -12.04
N GLN A 325 11.50 -2.57 -12.51
CA GLN A 325 12.38 -3.37 -11.65
C GLN A 325 13.13 -2.51 -10.63
N ARG A 326 13.51 -1.28 -10.97
CA ARG A 326 14.12 -0.34 -10.01
C ARG A 326 13.14 0.10 -8.93
N VAL A 327 11.89 0.34 -9.28
CA VAL A 327 10.81 0.67 -8.35
C VAL A 327 10.59 -0.50 -7.40
N LEU A 328 10.41 -1.71 -7.92
CA LEU A 328 10.25 -2.92 -7.11
C LEU A 328 11.40 -3.09 -6.11
N ARG A 329 12.67 -3.09 -6.58
CA ARG A 329 13.83 -3.23 -5.69
C ARG A 329 13.88 -2.19 -4.58
N ARG A 330 13.50 -0.94 -4.88
CA ARG A 330 13.49 0.13 -3.88
C ARG A 330 12.44 -0.11 -2.80
N HIS A 331 11.22 -0.46 -3.20
CA HIS A 331 10.12 -0.55 -2.26
C HIS A 331 10.05 -1.89 -1.53
N LEU A 332 10.57 -2.98 -2.11
CA LEU A 332 10.71 -4.25 -1.40
C LEU A 332 11.49 -4.12 -0.08
N SER A 333 12.57 -3.32 -0.08
CA SER A 333 13.34 -3.07 1.15
C SER A 333 12.55 -2.29 2.19
N TRP A 334 11.64 -1.41 1.76
CA TRP A 334 10.74 -0.67 2.64
C TRP A 334 9.68 -1.58 3.27
N LEU A 335 9.04 -2.45 2.49
CA LEU A 335 8.05 -3.40 3.01
C LEU A 335 8.69 -4.40 3.98
N ASP A 336 9.89 -4.91 3.66
CA ASP A 336 10.66 -5.78 4.56
C ASP A 336 11.05 -5.05 5.86
N PHE A 337 11.45 -3.78 5.77
CA PHE A 337 11.71 -2.94 6.94
C PHE A 337 10.47 -2.82 7.83
N LEU A 338 9.28 -2.51 7.26
CA LEU A 338 8.04 -2.39 8.02
C LEU A 338 7.65 -3.70 8.71
N SER A 339 7.82 -4.85 8.04
CA SER A 339 7.59 -6.16 8.64
C SER A 339 8.49 -6.41 9.86
N ARG A 340 9.77 -6.03 9.76
CA ARG A 340 10.73 -6.12 10.88
C ARG A 340 10.45 -5.09 11.97
N ALA A 341 10.07 -3.87 11.60
CA ALA A 341 9.70 -2.84 12.55
C ALA A 341 8.46 -3.24 13.36
N ALA A 342 7.46 -3.85 12.71
CA ALA A 342 6.31 -4.40 13.42
C ALA A 342 6.72 -5.49 14.41
N CYS A 343 7.52 -6.47 13.98
CA CYS A 343 8.03 -7.54 14.84
C CYS A 343 8.78 -6.98 16.07
N GLY A 344 9.64 -5.97 15.85
CA GLY A 344 10.47 -5.35 16.89
C GLY A 344 9.85 -4.13 17.59
N HIS A 345 8.53 -3.88 17.46
CA HIS A 345 7.88 -2.64 17.90
C HIS A 345 8.20 -2.24 19.35
N ARG A 346 8.34 -3.19 20.25
CA ARG A 346 8.65 -2.94 21.68
C ARG A 346 10.02 -2.31 21.92
N HIS A 347 10.92 -2.34 20.93
CA HIS A 347 12.29 -1.82 21.05
C HIS A 347 12.44 -0.39 20.53
N TRP A 348 11.48 0.13 19.78
CA TRP A 348 11.59 1.45 19.18
C TRP A 348 10.40 2.39 19.46
N ILE A 349 9.25 1.87 19.88
CA ILE A 349 8.13 2.72 20.32
C ILE A 349 8.59 3.51 21.55
N PRO A 350 8.40 4.85 21.55
CA PRO A 350 8.74 5.67 22.70
C PRO A 350 7.96 5.24 23.95
N GLY A 351 8.68 4.99 25.05
CA GLY A 351 8.05 4.80 26.35
C GLY A 351 7.44 6.10 26.88
N ASP A 352 6.59 5.98 27.89
CA ASP A 352 5.83 7.13 28.46
C ASP A 352 6.76 8.26 28.91
N ASP A 353 7.97 7.94 29.41
CA ASP A 353 8.98 8.86 29.91
C ASP A 353 9.57 9.78 28.84
N VAL A 354 9.61 9.33 27.56
CA VAL A 354 10.19 10.09 26.45
C VAL A 354 9.16 10.44 25.36
N ARG A 355 7.93 9.94 25.49
CA ARG A 355 6.90 10.08 24.44
C ARG A 355 6.59 11.55 24.12
N GLU A 356 6.55 12.42 25.15
CA GLU A 356 6.29 13.84 24.94
C GLU A 356 7.45 14.53 24.22
N GLN A 357 8.69 14.15 24.48
CA GLN A 357 9.86 14.67 23.76
C GLN A 357 9.81 14.29 22.27
N TYR A 358 9.34 13.07 21.95
CA TYR A 358 9.12 12.64 20.57
C TYR A 358 7.99 13.45 19.91
N ARG A 359 6.91 13.75 20.67
CA ARG A 359 5.81 14.60 20.19
C ARG A 359 6.28 16.00 19.83
N GLU A 360 7.07 16.64 20.68
CA GLU A 360 7.62 17.97 20.42
C GLU A 360 8.54 17.98 19.20
N ARG A 361 9.41 16.96 19.05
CA ARG A 361 10.29 16.84 17.88
C ARG A 361 9.48 16.65 16.59
N ALA A 362 8.46 15.84 16.62
CA ALA A 362 7.58 15.56 15.50
C ALA A 362 6.77 16.81 15.09
N LEU A 363 6.22 17.55 16.06
CA LEU A 363 5.54 18.83 15.81
C LEU A 363 6.47 19.82 15.11
N ARG A 364 7.67 20.01 15.65
CA ARG A 364 8.69 20.88 15.01
C ARG A 364 9.06 20.41 13.61
N HIS A 365 9.15 19.11 13.40
CA HIS A 365 9.55 18.54 12.11
C HIS A 365 8.48 18.74 11.03
N TRP A 366 7.20 18.48 11.37
CA TRP A 366 6.11 18.41 10.39
C TRP A 366 5.13 19.57 10.43
N TYR A 367 4.95 20.27 11.55
CA TYR A 367 3.87 21.25 11.71
C TYR A 367 4.35 22.70 11.92
N ASP A 368 5.60 22.93 12.35
CA ASP A 368 6.13 24.29 12.53
C ASP A 368 6.53 24.96 11.19
N LYS A 369 6.59 24.22 10.09
CA LYS A 369 6.92 24.77 8.78
C LYS A 369 5.64 25.03 7.99
N PRO A 370 5.55 26.16 7.25
CA PRO A 370 4.43 26.37 6.34
C PRO A 370 4.35 25.20 5.33
N PRO A 371 3.15 24.84 4.83
CA PRO A 371 3.02 23.87 3.74
C PRO A 371 3.83 24.32 2.52
N PRO A 372 4.35 23.38 1.73
CA PRO A 372 5.21 23.65 0.58
C PRO A 372 4.50 24.42 -0.54
#